data_a25ad923131aeb1c9a63eee94a90009d
#
_entry.id   a25ad923131aeb1c9a63eee94a90009d
#
_cell.length_a   1.000
_cell.length_b   1.000
_cell.length_c   1.000
_cell.angle_alpha   90.00
_cell.angle_beta   90.00
_cell.angle_gamma   90.00
#
_symmetry.space_group_name_H-M   'P 1'
#
loop_
_entity.id
_entity.type
_entity.pdbx_description
1 polymer ?
#
loop_
_entity_poly.entity_id
_entity_poly.type
_entity_poly.pdbx_seq_one_letter_code
_entity_poly.pdbx_strand_id
1 'polypeptide(L)'
;MSTPVAQSETVSRPDSQRSASVGVHTTLRVLDLLAARAPLGLSEISRELGMPKSTVHRVCNVLVQRGWAVRDHETRFDLGIRALRLSGRAEELPIVIAFRTVAAEFLALHDETICLAVLDGAESLFIALEETSHPVRLVTSVGSKTPAFASASGRVVLAAQSNDEVGATFPHGSLVTPTGRRLNGLPELFSILAQVSENGYAENWEETAVGLYAASVPVRNERGNVLAALTTCVPTSRITQERRDRIVADLQAAGQRLSQFVAWLPTFAARR
;
A
#
# COMPACT_ATOMS: atom_id res chain seq x y z
N MET A 1 21.80 49.47 31.47
CA MET A 1 20.46 49.20 30.90
C MET A 1 20.53 47.84 30.27
N SER A 2 20.09 46.82 31.01
CA SER A 2 20.13 45.40 30.57
C SER A 2 18.73 44.99 30.15
N THR A 3 18.60 44.51 28.90
CA THR A 3 17.37 44.00 28.30
C THR A 3 17.15 42.56 28.76
N PRO A 4 15.95 42.17 29.19
CA PRO A 4 15.69 40.79 29.58
C PRO A 4 15.46 39.88 28.34
N VAL A 5 16.12 38.72 28.35
CA VAL A 5 15.93 37.62 27.40
C VAL A 5 14.57 36.97 27.65
N ALA A 6 13.74 36.95 26.62
CA ALA A 6 12.45 36.27 26.65
C ALA A 6 12.67 34.76 26.69
N GLN A 7 12.20 34.10 27.76
CA GLN A 7 12.10 32.65 27.89
C GLN A 7 10.93 32.17 27.03
N SER A 8 11.21 31.29 26.07
CA SER A 8 10.20 30.60 25.30
C SER A 8 9.51 29.57 26.19
N GLU A 9 8.27 29.83 26.59
CA GLU A 9 7.38 28.84 27.22
C GLU A 9 7.03 27.73 26.24
N THR A 10 7.58 26.56 26.48
CA THR A 10 7.13 25.30 25.87
C THR A 10 5.76 24.95 26.45
N VAL A 11 4.72 25.25 25.68
CA VAL A 11 3.34 24.83 26.01
C VAL A 11 3.24 23.32 26.02
N SER A 12 3.31 22.72 27.21
CA SER A 12 3.03 21.29 27.41
C SER A 12 1.55 21.03 27.18
N ARG A 13 1.21 20.21 26.16
CA ARG A 13 -0.16 19.76 25.91
C ARG A 13 -0.70 18.99 27.14
N PRO A 14 -1.95 19.23 27.57
CA PRO A 14 -2.51 18.60 28.75
C PRO A 14 -2.59 17.06 28.58
N ASP A 15 -2.36 16.31 29.67
CA ASP A 15 -2.31 14.83 29.70
C ASP A 15 -3.56 14.14 29.13
N SER A 16 -4.71 14.79 29.17
CA SER A 16 -5.96 14.30 28.57
C SER A 16 -5.90 14.21 27.03
N GLN A 17 -5.21 15.14 26.36
CA GLN A 17 -5.04 15.10 24.90
C GLN A 17 -4.05 14.03 24.45
N ARG A 18 -3.01 13.75 25.25
CA ARG A 18 -2.08 12.63 25.00
C ARG A 18 -2.79 11.29 25.16
N SER A 19 -3.60 11.14 26.21
CA SER A 19 -4.38 9.89 26.45
C SER A 19 -5.42 9.64 25.37
N ALA A 20 -6.12 10.66 24.87
CA ALA A 20 -7.08 10.55 23.79
C ALA A 20 -6.40 10.15 22.47
N SER A 21 -5.27 10.76 22.12
CA SER A 21 -4.50 10.42 20.92
C SER A 21 -4.00 8.98 20.94
N VAL A 22 -3.50 8.50 22.09
CA VAL A 22 -3.07 7.10 22.27
C VAL A 22 -4.24 6.14 22.09
N GLY A 23 -5.43 6.48 22.60
CA GLY A 23 -6.63 5.66 22.44
C GLY A 23 -7.07 5.53 20.98
N VAL A 24 -7.07 6.63 20.22
CA VAL A 24 -7.39 6.63 18.78
C VAL A 24 -6.38 5.80 18.00
N HIS A 25 -5.09 6.02 18.23
CA HIS A 25 -4.03 5.26 17.57
C HIS A 25 -4.14 3.75 17.84
N THR A 26 -4.38 3.37 19.09
CA THR A 26 -4.60 1.96 19.45
C THR A 26 -5.80 1.37 18.72
N THR A 27 -6.90 2.12 18.63
CA THR A 27 -8.12 1.68 17.95
C THR A 27 -7.87 1.39 16.47
N LEU A 28 -7.16 2.28 15.78
CA LEU A 28 -6.80 2.09 14.37
C LEU A 28 -5.89 0.87 14.19
N ARG A 29 -4.86 0.72 15.03
CA ARG A 29 -3.96 -0.46 14.97
C ARG A 29 -4.68 -1.79 15.19
N VAL A 30 -5.71 -1.83 16.05
CA VAL A 30 -6.54 -3.04 16.22
C VAL A 30 -7.33 -3.33 14.96
N LEU A 31 -7.95 -2.32 14.34
CA LEU A 31 -8.69 -2.49 13.07
C LEU A 31 -7.78 -2.96 11.93
N ASP A 32 -6.60 -2.36 11.78
CA ASP A 32 -5.61 -2.77 10.78
C ASP A 32 -5.19 -4.23 10.95
N LEU A 33 -4.95 -4.65 12.21
CA LEU A 33 -4.57 -6.02 12.51
C LEU A 33 -5.72 -7.00 12.22
N LEU A 34 -6.96 -6.65 12.57
CA LEU A 34 -8.13 -7.47 12.23
C LEU A 34 -8.33 -7.56 10.71
N ALA A 35 -8.17 -6.46 9.99
CA ALA A 35 -8.25 -6.46 8.53
C ALA A 35 -7.23 -7.40 7.87
N ALA A 36 -6.04 -7.52 8.47
CA ALA A 36 -4.96 -8.34 7.91
C ALA A 36 -5.03 -9.83 8.28
N ARG A 37 -5.55 -10.17 9.47
CA ARG A 37 -5.34 -11.51 10.07
C ARG A 37 -6.51 -12.07 10.89
N ALA A 38 -7.70 -11.45 10.86
CA ALA A 38 -8.86 -11.95 11.62
C ALA A 38 -9.27 -13.38 11.17
N PRO A 39 -9.90 -14.18 12.04
CA PRO A 39 -10.27 -13.86 13.42
C PRO A 39 -9.11 -14.04 14.41
N LEU A 40 -8.99 -13.15 15.41
CA LEU A 40 -7.92 -13.16 16.40
C LEU A 40 -8.45 -13.12 17.84
N GLY A 41 -7.82 -13.89 18.73
CA GLY A 41 -8.07 -13.84 20.17
C GLY A 41 -7.43 -12.62 20.83
N LEU A 42 -7.95 -12.22 22.01
CA LEU A 42 -7.44 -11.07 22.76
C LEU A 42 -5.94 -11.14 23.06
N SER A 43 -5.45 -12.35 23.39
CA SER A 43 -4.03 -12.55 23.70
C SER A 43 -3.14 -12.43 22.46
N GLU A 44 -3.63 -12.82 21.29
CA GLU A 44 -2.93 -12.69 20.01
C GLU A 44 -2.82 -11.21 19.63
N ILE A 45 -3.93 -10.47 19.69
CA ILE A 45 -3.94 -9.01 19.43
C ILE A 45 -2.99 -8.28 20.38
N SER A 46 -3.01 -8.61 21.69
CA SER A 46 -2.13 -8.02 22.70
C SER A 46 -0.64 -8.25 22.38
N ARG A 47 -0.28 -9.46 22.00
CA ARG A 47 1.08 -9.82 21.61
C ARG A 47 1.54 -9.12 20.34
N GLU A 48 0.73 -9.15 19.29
CA GLU A 48 1.06 -8.54 17.99
C GLU A 48 1.23 -7.01 18.11
N LEU A 49 0.40 -6.37 18.92
CA LEU A 49 0.46 -4.92 19.08
C LEU A 49 1.47 -4.48 20.16
N GLY A 50 2.02 -5.41 20.97
CA GLY A 50 2.88 -5.08 22.12
C GLY A 50 2.15 -4.28 23.20
N MET A 51 0.84 -4.52 23.39
CA MET A 51 -0.01 -3.72 24.29
C MET A 51 -0.60 -4.56 25.42
N PRO A 52 -0.85 -3.96 26.62
CA PRO A 52 -1.51 -4.66 27.71
C PRO A 52 -2.89 -5.19 27.31
N LYS A 53 -3.22 -6.43 27.72
CA LYS A 53 -4.52 -7.06 27.44
C LYS A 53 -5.73 -6.21 27.88
N SER A 54 -5.62 -5.51 29.01
CA SER A 54 -6.67 -4.62 29.49
C SER A 54 -6.97 -3.45 28.54
N THR A 55 -5.95 -2.87 27.94
CA THR A 55 -6.09 -1.81 26.94
C THR A 55 -6.73 -2.35 25.66
N VAL A 56 -6.24 -3.47 25.13
CA VAL A 56 -6.79 -4.12 23.94
C VAL A 56 -8.24 -4.53 24.17
N HIS A 57 -8.56 -5.13 25.33
CA HIS A 57 -9.92 -5.54 25.69
C HIS A 57 -10.89 -4.36 25.67
N ARG A 58 -10.50 -3.22 26.26
CA ARG A 58 -11.31 -1.99 26.26
C ARG A 58 -11.58 -1.50 24.84
N VAL A 59 -10.55 -1.47 23.98
CA VAL A 59 -10.68 -1.06 22.59
C VAL A 59 -11.60 -2.02 21.81
N CYS A 60 -11.35 -3.33 21.90
CA CYS A 60 -12.17 -4.34 21.23
C CYS A 60 -13.65 -4.25 21.65
N ASN A 61 -13.94 -4.04 22.93
CA ASN A 61 -15.31 -3.87 23.40
C ASN A 61 -15.98 -2.64 22.80
N VAL A 62 -15.28 -1.50 22.71
CA VAL A 62 -15.80 -0.30 22.04
C VAL A 62 -16.06 -0.57 20.56
N LEU A 63 -15.14 -1.25 19.86
CA LEU A 63 -15.30 -1.61 18.46
C LEU A 63 -16.54 -2.51 18.26
N VAL A 64 -16.73 -3.52 19.13
CA VAL A 64 -17.91 -4.41 19.08
C VAL A 64 -19.19 -3.62 19.34
N GLN A 65 -19.26 -2.80 20.40
CA GLN A 65 -20.42 -1.96 20.71
C GLN A 65 -20.77 -1.00 19.55
N ARG A 66 -19.77 -0.54 18.83
CA ARG A 66 -19.94 0.36 17.67
C ARG A 66 -20.13 -0.38 16.34
N GLY A 67 -20.12 -1.73 16.33
CA GLY A 67 -20.28 -2.55 15.13
C GLY A 67 -19.11 -2.55 14.16
N TRP A 68 -17.92 -2.08 14.59
CA TRP A 68 -16.68 -2.13 13.83
C TRP A 68 -15.95 -3.46 13.94
N ALA A 69 -16.20 -4.19 15.03
CA ALA A 69 -15.77 -5.57 15.22
C ALA A 69 -16.95 -6.43 15.61
N VAL A 70 -16.83 -7.72 15.42
CA VAL A 70 -17.71 -8.76 15.97
C VAL A 70 -16.89 -9.70 16.84
N ARG A 71 -17.55 -10.40 17.74
CA ARG A 71 -16.95 -11.41 18.59
C ARG A 71 -17.68 -12.73 18.36
N ASP A 72 -16.94 -13.77 17.98
CA ASP A 72 -17.50 -15.10 17.75
C ASP A 72 -17.74 -15.88 19.06
N HIS A 73 -18.23 -17.10 18.95
CA HIS A 73 -18.50 -18.01 20.07
C HIS A 73 -17.22 -18.49 20.78
N GLU A 74 -16.06 -18.46 20.11
CA GLU A 74 -14.73 -18.76 20.66
C GLU A 74 -14.05 -17.54 21.29
N THR A 75 -14.78 -16.44 21.44
CA THR A 75 -14.30 -15.16 21.97
C THR A 75 -13.20 -14.49 21.12
N ARG A 76 -13.12 -14.84 19.83
CA ARG A 76 -12.23 -14.22 18.87
C ARG A 76 -12.90 -13.01 18.23
N PHE A 77 -12.10 -12.05 17.80
CA PHE A 77 -12.55 -10.81 17.17
C PHE A 77 -12.33 -10.84 15.68
N ASP A 78 -13.32 -10.36 14.93
CA ASP A 78 -13.26 -10.17 13.48
C ASP A 78 -13.84 -8.79 13.13
N LEU A 79 -13.69 -8.36 11.86
CA LEU A 79 -14.26 -7.11 11.37
C LEU A 79 -15.80 -7.16 11.40
N GLY A 80 -16.40 -6.08 11.88
CA GLY A 80 -17.86 -5.91 11.91
C GLY A 80 -18.41 -5.33 10.60
N ILE A 81 -19.74 -5.40 10.46
CA ILE A 81 -20.47 -4.94 9.26
C ILE A 81 -20.19 -3.48 8.87
N ARG A 82 -19.76 -2.63 9.81
CA ARG A 82 -19.43 -1.24 9.53
C ARG A 82 -18.17 -1.10 8.66
N ALA A 83 -17.23 -2.06 8.72
CA ALA A 83 -16.07 -2.08 7.85
C ALA A 83 -16.47 -2.23 6.37
N LEU A 84 -17.49 -3.06 6.06
CA LEU A 84 -18.03 -3.24 4.71
C LEU A 84 -18.61 -1.94 4.13
N ARG A 85 -19.17 -1.06 4.98
CA ARG A 85 -19.68 0.24 4.50
C ARG A 85 -18.58 1.18 4.05
N LEU A 86 -17.38 1.09 4.64
CA LEU A 86 -16.23 1.86 4.18
C LEU A 86 -15.66 1.28 2.89
N SER A 87 -15.57 -0.05 2.78
CA SER A 87 -15.05 -0.68 1.55
C SER A 87 -15.92 -0.36 0.33
N GLY A 88 -17.26 -0.36 0.47
CA GLY A 88 -18.16 0.07 -0.59
C GLY A 88 -17.91 1.50 -1.08
N ARG A 89 -17.52 2.41 -0.18
CA ARG A 89 -17.14 3.78 -0.57
C ARG A 89 -15.77 3.84 -1.27
N ALA A 90 -14.86 2.92 -0.96
CA ALA A 90 -13.56 2.86 -1.63
C ALA A 90 -13.70 2.52 -3.13
N GLU A 91 -14.69 1.73 -3.51
CA GLU A 91 -15.00 1.43 -4.91
C GLU A 91 -15.52 2.63 -5.71
N GLU A 92 -16.08 3.64 -5.03
CA GLU A 92 -16.57 4.90 -5.61
C GLU A 92 -15.45 5.96 -5.75
N LEU A 93 -14.23 5.67 -5.33
CA LEU A 93 -13.13 6.62 -5.51
C LEU A 93 -12.89 6.88 -7.01
N PRO A 94 -12.76 8.15 -7.43
CA PRO A 94 -12.60 8.50 -8.84
C PRO A 94 -11.47 7.74 -9.54
N ILE A 95 -10.35 7.50 -8.85
CA ILE A 95 -9.22 6.75 -9.40
C ILE A 95 -9.55 5.26 -9.62
N VAL A 96 -10.39 4.66 -8.75
CA VAL A 96 -10.83 3.26 -8.90
C VAL A 96 -11.82 3.13 -10.06
N ILE A 97 -12.74 4.08 -10.20
CA ILE A 97 -13.69 4.12 -11.33
C ILE A 97 -12.92 4.27 -12.65
N ALA A 98 -11.97 5.21 -12.72
CA ALA A 98 -11.15 5.42 -13.90
C ALA A 98 -10.27 4.21 -14.22
N PHE A 99 -9.71 3.55 -13.19
CA PHE A 99 -8.95 2.32 -13.32
C PHE A 99 -9.75 1.22 -14.03
N ARG A 100 -11.00 0.97 -13.64
CA ARG A 100 -11.84 -0.09 -14.25
C ARG A 100 -11.99 0.09 -15.75
N THR A 101 -12.14 1.33 -16.23
CA THR A 101 -12.22 1.62 -17.67
C THR A 101 -10.92 1.22 -18.39
N VAL A 102 -9.78 1.62 -17.85
CA VAL A 102 -8.47 1.32 -18.44
C VAL A 102 -8.12 -0.15 -18.32
N ALA A 103 -8.46 -0.78 -17.19
CA ALA A 103 -8.22 -2.20 -16.94
C ALA A 103 -8.99 -3.10 -17.89
N ALA A 104 -10.25 -2.78 -18.19
CA ALA A 104 -11.07 -3.56 -19.14
C ALA A 104 -10.43 -3.62 -20.54
N GLU A 105 -9.86 -2.52 -21.01
CA GLU A 105 -9.17 -2.48 -22.30
C GLU A 105 -7.86 -3.26 -22.27
N PHE A 106 -7.08 -3.14 -21.20
CA PHE A 106 -5.83 -3.88 -21.02
C PHE A 106 -6.10 -5.40 -20.96
N LEU A 107 -7.14 -5.82 -20.23
CA LEU A 107 -7.57 -7.23 -20.18
C LEU A 107 -8.01 -7.75 -21.56
N ALA A 108 -8.72 -6.95 -22.34
CA ALA A 108 -9.14 -7.35 -23.69
C ALA A 108 -7.94 -7.58 -24.64
N LEU A 109 -6.80 -6.91 -24.40
CA LEU A 109 -5.59 -7.03 -25.21
C LEU A 109 -4.67 -8.17 -24.74
N HIS A 110 -4.52 -8.34 -23.45
CA HIS A 110 -3.48 -9.19 -22.86
C HIS A 110 -4.01 -10.37 -22.07
N ASP A 111 -5.24 -10.30 -21.56
CA ASP A 111 -5.85 -11.25 -20.61
C ASP A 111 -4.89 -11.58 -19.43
N GLU A 112 -4.32 -10.55 -18.81
CA GLU A 112 -3.48 -10.69 -17.63
C GLU A 112 -3.97 -9.78 -16.50
N THR A 113 -3.84 -10.27 -15.25
CA THR A 113 -4.26 -9.51 -14.07
C THR A 113 -3.64 -8.13 -14.03
N ILE A 114 -4.46 -7.11 -13.82
CA ILE A 114 -4.05 -5.72 -13.69
C ILE A 114 -4.53 -5.14 -12.36
N CYS A 115 -3.66 -4.40 -11.68
CA CYS A 115 -3.89 -3.87 -10.34
C CYS A 115 -3.55 -2.38 -10.28
N LEU A 116 -4.21 -1.69 -9.37
CA LEU A 116 -3.84 -0.33 -8.95
C LEU A 116 -3.33 -0.38 -7.52
N ALA A 117 -2.15 0.18 -7.27
CA ALA A 117 -1.52 0.17 -5.96
C ALA A 117 -1.10 1.57 -5.52
N VAL A 118 -1.09 1.80 -4.21
CA VAL A 118 -0.57 3.01 -3.57
C VAL A 118 0.50 2.63 -2.55
N LEU A 119 1.31 3.61 -2.12
CA LEU A 119 2.27 3.40 -1.05
C LEU A 119 1.58 3.58 0.31
N ASP A 120 1.75 2.60 1.20
CA ASP A 120 1.31 2.61 2.58
C ASP A 120 2.50 2.28 3.51
N GLY A 121 3.17 3.31 4.00
CA GLY A 121 4.42 3.16 4.74
C GLY A 121 5.52 2.54 3.86
N ALA A 122 6.06 1.40 4.28
CA ALA A 122 7.09 0.65 3.54
C ALA A 122 6.52 -0.39 2.57
N GLU A 123 5.19 -0.41 2.38
CA GLU A 123 4.49 -1.42 1.59
C GLU A 123 3.72 -0.80 0.42
N SER A 124 3.56 -1.57 -0.63
CA SER A 124 2.65 -1.31 -1.74
C SER A 124 1.33 -1.99 -1.45
N LEU A 125 0.24 -1.22 -1.38
CA LEU A 125 -1.12 -1.65 -1.06
C LEU A 125 -1.97 -1.67 -2.33
N PHE A 126 -2.57 -2.81 -2.67
CA PHE A 126 -3.52 -2.92 -3.77
C PHE A 126 -4.88 -2.31 -3.39
N ILE A 127 -5.34 -1.31 -4.15
CA ILE A 127 -6.60 -0.60 -3.92
C ILE A 127 -7.67 -0.91 -4.98
N ALA A 128 -7.27 -1.49 -6.11
CA ALA A 128 -8.18 -2.02 -7.13
C ALA A 128 -7.49 -3.15 -7.89
N LEU A 129 -8.29 -4.05 -8.45
CA LEU A 129 -7.84 -5.26 -9.11
C LEU A 129 -8.88 -5.69 -10.15
N GLU A 130 -8.42 -6.07 -11.34
CA GLU A 130 -9.20 -6.82 -12.33
C GLU A 130 -8.42 -8.08 -12.72
N GLU A 131 -9.07 -9.23 -12.62
CA GLU A 131 -8.42 -10.52 -12.79
C GLU A 131 -8.49 -11.02 -14.24
N THR A 132 -7.45 -11.72 -14.66
CA THR A 132 -7.42 -12.50 -15.91
C THR A 132 -8.42 -13.66 -15.86
N SER A 133 -8.86 -14.12 -17.03
CA SER A 133 -9.67 -15.35 -17.16
C SER A 133 -8.83 -16.63 -17.00
N HIS A 134 -7.50 -16.54 -17.04
CA HIS A 134 -6.62 -17.70 -16.92
C HIS A 134 -6.70 -18.39 -15.54
N PRO A 135 -6.74 -19.74 -15.51
CA PRO A 135 -6.75 -20.48 -14.24
C PRO A 135 -5.43 -20.33 -13.45
N VAL A 136 -4.29 -20.18 -14.15
CA VAL A 136 -2.98 -19.92 -13.52
C VAL A 136 -2.73 -18.43 -13.53
N ARG A 137 -2.89 -17.81 -12.38
CA ARG A 137 -2.75 -16.35 -12.20
C ARG A 137 -2.24 -16.01 -10.83
N LEU A 138 -1.87 -14.74 -10.61
CA LEU A 138 -1.67 -14.21 -9.28
C LEU A 138 -3.00 -14.26 -8.50
N VAL A 139 -2.98 -14.94 -7.36
CA VAL A 139 -4.10 -14.90 -6.41
C VAL A 139 -3.80 -13.79 -5.40
N THR A 140 -4.54 -12.70 -5.48
CA THR A 140 -4.42 -11.54 -4.59
C THR A 140 -5.79 -10.88 -4.41
N SER A 141 -5.88 -9.87 -3.58
CA SER A 141 -7.12 -9.14 -3.31
C SER A 141 -6.84 -7.66 -3.02
N VAL A 142 -7.87 -6.83 -3.16
CA VAL A 142 -7.84 -5.47 -2.63
C VAL A 142 -7.52 -5.52 -1.13
N GLY A 143 -6.60 -4.66 -0.68
CA GLY A 143 -6.07 -4.69 0.69
C GLY A 143 -4.79 -5.51 0.87
N SER A 144 -4.41 -6.37 -0.10
CA SER A 144 -3.13 -7.08 -0.04
C SER A 144 -1.95 -6.13 -0.16
N LYS A 145 -0.88 -6.47 0.57
CA LYS A 145 0.34 -5.66 0.66
C LYS A 145 1.56 -6.46 0.22
N THR A 146 2.52 -5.75 -0.37
CA THR A 146 3.84 -6.30 -0.71
C THR A 146 4.93 -5.29 -0.32
N PRO A 147 6.13 -5.71 0.11
CA PRO A 147 7.22 -4.78 0.39
C PRO A 147 7.50 -3.86 -0.80
N ALA A 148 7.44 -2.54 -0.59
CA ALA A 148 7.52 -1.56 -1.68
C ALA A 148 8.87 -1.63 -2.41
N PHE A 149 9.98 -1.85 -1.70
CA PHE A 149 11.30 -1.97 -2.30
C PHE A 149 11.45 -3.21 -3.22
N ALA A 150 10.64 -4.26 -2.98
CA ALA A 150 10.70 -5.53 -3.71
C ALA A 150 9.66 -5.66 -4.82
N SER A 151 8.62 -4.83 -4.82
CA SER A 151 7.53 -4.91 -5.81
C SER A 151 7.70 -3.88 -6.93
N ALA A 152 7.26 -4.19 -8.15
CA ALA A 152 7.25 -3.25 -9.26
C ALA A 152 6.40 -2.01 -8.94
N SER A 153 5.21 -2.20 -8.37
CA SER A 153 4.32 -1.11 -7.95
C SER A 153 4.96 -0.19 -6.91
N GLY A 154 5.58 -0.76 -5.87
CA GLY A 154 6.25 0.02 -4.85
C GLY A 154 7.44 0.81 -5.38
N ARG A 155 8.27 0.19 -6.23
CA ARG A 155 9.43 0.86 -6.86
C ARG A 155 9.02 2.07 -7.69
N VAL A 156 7.91 1.99 -8.43
CA VAL A 156 7.36 3.13 -9.21
C VAL A 156 7.00 4.30 -8.30
N VAL A 157 6.36 4.05 -7.15
CA VAL A 157 5.99 5.13 -6.23
C VAL A 157 7.21 5.67 -5.47
N LEU A 158 8.11 4.78 -5.02
CA LEU A 158 9.35 5.16 -4.34
C LEU A 158 10.27 5.99 -5.25
N ALA A 159 10.34 5.67 -6.55
CA ALA A 159 11.16 6.40 -7.52
C ALA A 159 10.73 7.86 -7.73
N ALA A 160 9.54 8.23 -7.26
CA ALA A 160 9.05 9.61 -7.26
C ALA A 160 9.36 10.38 -5.97
N GLN A 161 10.01 9.75 -4.99
CA GLN A 161 10.42 10.33 -3.72
C GLN A 161 11.90 10.70 -3.73
N SER A 162 12.30 11.58 -2.85
CA SER A 162 13.72 11.87 -2.60
C SER A 162 14.41 10.70 -1.89
N ASN A 163 15.72 10.60 -2.03
CA ASN A 163 16.51 9.58 -1.32
C ASN A 163 16.35 9.67 0.20
N ASP A 164 16.16 10.88 0.75
CA ASP A 164 15.94 11.08 2.19
C ASP A 164 14.59 10.51 2.64
N GLU A 165 13.52 10.70 1.85
CA GLU A 165 12.20 10.13 2.13
C GLU A 165 12.22 8.60 2.05
N VAL A 166 12.87 8.04 1.02
CA VAL A 166 13.07 6.59 0.90
C VAL A 166 13.90 6.06 2.06
N GLY A 167 15.00 6.74 2.44
CA GLY A 167 15.84 6.36 3.58
C GLY A 167 15.06 6.36 4.91
N ALA A 168 14.19 7.34 5.11
CA ALA A 168 13.31 7.42 6.28
C ALA A 168 12.26 6.29 6.31
N THR A 169 11.84 5.80 5.14
CA THR A 169 10.91 4.66 5.01
C THR A 169 11.58 3.34 5.39
N PHE A 170 12.88 3.19 5.13
CA PHE A 170 13.66 1.95 5.39
C PHE A 170 14.84 2.18 6.34
N PRO A 171 14.64 2.62 7.59
CA PRO A 171 15.71 3.08 8.48
C PRO A 171 16.70 1.99 8.88
N HIS A 172 16.31 0.71 8.81
CA HIS A 172 17.17 -0.41 9.21
C HIS A 172 17.96 -1.04 8.07
N GLY A 173 17.75 -0.62 6.81
CA GLY A 173 18.52 -1.04 5.64
C GLY A 173 18.53 -2.54 5.33
N SER A 174 17.80 -3.37 6.08
CA SER A 174 17.69 -4.82 5.82
C SER A 174 16.60 -5.05 4.78
N LEU A 175 16.98 -5.10 3.51
CA LEU A 175 16.08 -5.23 2.37
C LEU A 175 16.17 -6.65 1.82
N VAL A 176 15.34 -7.56 2.37
CA VAL A 176 15.24 -8.97 1.93
C VAL A 176 13.87 -9.17 1.29
N THR A 177 13.86 -9.55 0.01
CA THR A 177 12.60 -9.80 -0.73
C THR A 177 11.88 -11.04 -0.18
N PRO A 178 10.57 -11.18 -0.40
CA PRO A 178 9.82 -12.37 -0.01
C PRO A 178 10.41 -13.69 -0.54
N THR A 179 11.08 -13.67 -1.70
CA THR A 179 11.74 -14.84 -2.28
C THR A 179 13.18 -15.05 -1.81
N GLY A 180 13.68 -14.19 -0.89
CA GLY A 180 14.96 -14.36 -0.24
C GLY A 180 16.15 -13.63 -0.89
N ARG A 181 15.95 -12.88 -2.00
CA ARG A 181 16.98 -11.99 -2.53
C ARG A 181 17.26 -10.86 -1.52
N ARG A 182 18.53 -10.62 -1.24
CA ARG A 182 18.98 -9.52 -0.37
C ARG A 182 19.57 -8.40 -1.22
N LEU A 183 19.11 -7.18 -1.04
CA LEU A 183 19.74 -5.98 -1.58
C LEU A 183 20.91 -5.57 -0.65
N ASN A 184 21.96 -4.99 -1.24
CA ASN A 184 23.12 -4.46 -0.53
C ASN A 184 22.82 -3.08 0.12
N GLY A 185 21.67 -2.97 0.78
CA GLY A 185 21.22 -1.78 1.48
C GLY A 185 20.61 -0.72 0.59
N LEU A 186 20.48 0.49 1.14
CA LEU A 186 19.87 1.64 0.46
C LEU A 186 20.58 2.05 -0.85
N PRO A 187 21.92 2.01 -0.96
CA PRO A 187 22.58 2.41 -2.23
C PRO A 187 22.13 1.57 -3.42
N GLU A 188 21.94 0.25 -3.27
CA GLU A 188 21.41 -0.59 -4.35
C GLU A 188 19.96 -0.23 -4.66
N LEU A 189 19.14 0.00 -3.63
CA LEU A 189 17.76 0.45 -3.83
C LEU A 189 17.72 1.77 -4.60
N PHE A 190 18.51 2.77 -4.22
CA PHE A 190 18.56 4.06 -4.92
C PHE A 190 18.97 3.91 -6.39
N SER A 191 19.91 3.00 -6.69
CA SER A 191 20.29 2.70 -8.08
C SER A 191 19.13 2.10 -8.87
N ILE A 192 18.36 1.17 -8.27
CA ILE A 192 17.16 0.59 -8.89
C ILE A 192 16.12 1.68 -9.14
N LEU A 193 15.86 2.55 -8.14
CA LEU A 193 14.86 3.61 -8.26
C LEU A 193 15.24 4.67 -9.29
N ALA A 194 16.53 4.98 -9.43
CA ALA A 194 17.03 5.88 -10.47
C ALA A 194 16.74 5.31 -11.88
N GLN A 195 16.99 4.01 -12.09
CA GLN A 195 16.64 3.33 -13.35
C GLN A 195 15.14 3.34 -13.64
N VAL A 196 14.32 3.12 -12.60
CA VAL A 196 12.84 3.20 -12.72
C VAL A 196 12.40 4.62 -13.12
N SER A 197 13.00 5.65 -12.53
CA SER A 197 12.72 7.04 -12.87
C SER A 197 13.09 7.38 -14.31
N GLU A 198 14.24 6.88 -14.80
CA GLU A 198 14.74 7.07 -16.14
C GLU A 198 13.89 6.34 -17.19
N ASN A 199 13.56 5.07 -16.94
CA ASN A 199 12.78 4.23 -17.84
C ASN A 199 11.28 4.59 -17.86
N GLY A 200 10.77 5.20 -16.78
CA GLY A 200 9.36 5.49 -16.59
C GLY A 200 8.49 4.27 -16.25
N TYR A 201 9.11 3.14 -15.93
CA TYR A 201 8.44 1.92 -15.46
C TYR A 201 9.37 1.09 -14.58
N ALA A 202 8.80 0.18 -13.80
CA ALA A 202 9.52 -0.82 -13.02
C ALA A 202 9.10 -2.23 -13.42
N GLU A 203 10.04 -3.15 -13.28
CA GLU A 203 9.81 -4.58 -13.42
C GLU A 203 10.20 -5.33 -12.15
N ASN A 204 9.57 -6.46 -11.98
CA ASN A 204 9.88 -7.42 -10.92
C ASN A 204 9.90 -8.83 -11.52
N TRP A 205 11.03 -9.50 -11.35
CA TRP A 205 11.21 -10.88 -11.76
C TRP A 205 11.37 -11.76 -10.52
N GLU A 206 10.28 -12.42 -10.12
CA GLU A 206 10.27 -13.40 -9.03
C GLU A 206 10.79 -12.88 -7.67
N GLU A 207 10.80 -11.58 -7.45
CA GLU A 207 11.27 -11.03 -6.17
C GLU A 207 10.16 -11.04 -5.09
N THR A 208 8.90 -10.94 -5.51
CA THR A 208 7.74 -11.01 -4.60
C THR A 208 7.16 -12.40 -4.49
N ALA A 209 7.19 -13.18 -5.56
CA ALA A 209 6.77 -14.58 -5.59
C ALA A 209 7.49 -15.32 -6.72
N VAL A 210 7.91 -16.56 -6.47
CA VAL A 210 8.51 -17.44 -7.48
C VAL A 210 7.48 -17.70 -8.59
N GLY A 211 7.90 -17.67 -9.85
CA GLY A 211 7.04 -17.86 -11.02
C GLY A 211 6.22 -16.62 -11.41
N LEU A 212 6.45 -15.44 -10.78
CA LEU A 212 5.72 -14.22 -11.05
C LEU A 212 6.62 -13.15 -11.67
N TYR A 213 6.21 -12.65 -12.83
CA TYR A 213 6.67 -11.40 -13.42
C TYR A 213 5.63 -10.30 -13.16
N ALA A 214 6.08 -9.08 -12.87
CA ALA A 214 5.23 -7.92 -12.79
C ALA A 214 5.89 -6.72 -13.47
N ALA A 215 5.10 -5.91 -14.18
CA ALA A 215 5.48 -4.61 -14.69
C ALA A 215 4.56 -3.53 -14.13
N SER A 216 5.09 -2.36 -13.86
CA SER A 216 4.36 -1.26 -13.25
C SER A 216 4.76 0.09 -13.84
N VAL A 217 3.78 0.99 -13.97
CA VAL A 217 3.95 2.36 -14.46
C VAL A 217 3.30 3.36 -13.51
N PRO A 218 3.79 4.62 -13.44
CA PRO A 218 3.20 5.64 -12.58
C PRO A 218 1.88 6.18 -13.14
N VAL A 219 0.93 6.40 -12.25
CA VAL A 219 -0.28 7.21 -12.49
C VAL A 219 -0.07 8.56 -11.81
N ARG A 220 -0.09 9.65 -12.60
CA ARG A 220 0.29 10.98 -12.15
C ARG A 220 -0.87 11.95 -12.20
N ASN A 221 -0.85 12.96 -11.32
CA ASN A 221 -1.74 14.11 -11.45
C ASN A 221 -1.13 15.21 -12.35
N GLU A 222 -1.87 16.29 -12.58
CA GLU A 222 -1.43 17.45 -13.38
C GLU A 222 -0.15 18.13 -12.89
N ARG A 223 0.17 17.98 -11.58
CA ARG A 223 1.39 18.51 -10.97
C ARG A 223 2.58 17.57 -11.14
N GLY A 224 2.42 16.44 -11.82
CA GLY A 224 3.43 15.41 -12.00
C GLY A 224 3.64 14.49 -10.80
N ASN A 225 2.90 14.66 -9.70
CA ASN A 225 3.01 13.77 -8.54
C ASN A 225 2.43 12.40 -8.85
N VAL A 226 3.11 11.34 -8.43
CA VAL A 226 2.61 9.97 -8.52
C VAL A 226 1.49 9.76 -7.50
N LEU A 227 0.30 9.43 -7.99
CA LEU A 227 -0.88 9.11 -7.18
C LEU A 227 -0.94 7.64 -6.82
N ALA A 228 -0.60 6.79 -7.79
CA ALA A 228 -0.67 5.34 -7.71
C ALA A 228 0.27 4.70 -8.74
N ALA A 229 0.41 3.39 -8.67
CA ALA A 229 1.10 2.56 -9.63
C ALA A 229 0.09 1.63 -10.33
N LEU A 230 0.04 1.66 -11.66
CA LEU A 230 -0.71 0.71 -12.47
C LEU A 230 0.20 -0.47 -12.78
N THR A 231 -0.21 -1.69 -12.43
CA THR A 231 0.65 -2.87 -12.43
C THR A 231 -0.04 -4.04 -13.10
N THR A 232 0.65 -4.75 -13.98
CA THR A 232 0.20 -6.07 -14.45
C THR A 232 1.07 -7.17 -13.85
N CYS A 233 0.44 -8.34 -13.61
CA CYS A 233 1.07 -9.51 -13.03
C CYS A 233 0.85 -10.72 -13.94
N VAL A 234 1.95 -11.33 -14.36
CA VAL A 234 1.97 -12.43 -15.35
C VAL A 234 2.82 -13.58 -14.84
N PRO A 235 2.38 -14.83 -14.91
CA PRO A 235 3.26 -15.97 -14.66
C PRO A 235 4.47 -15.98 -15.60
N THR A 236 5.68 -16.20 -15.05
CA THR A 236 6.92 -16.18 -15.84
C THR A 236 6.91 -17.17 -16.99
N SER A 237 6.14 -18.27 -16.87
CA SER A 237 5.96 -19.27 -17.95
C SER A 237 5.24 -18.72 -19.19
N ARG A 238 4.55 -17.57 -19.08
CA ARG A 238 3.86 -16.91 -20.21
C ARG A 238 4.57 -15.68 -20.73
N ILE A 239 5.74 -15.28 -20.14
CA ILE A 239 6.50 -14.13 -20.56
C ILE A 239 7.61 -14.55 -21.55
N THR A 240 7.51 -14.07 -22.77
CA THR A 240 8.60 -14.00 -23.75
C THR A 240 9.10 -12.57 -23.84
N GLN A 241 10.29 -12.35 -24.41
CA GLN A 241 10.83 -10.99 -24.58
C GLN A 241 9.88 -10.09 -25.39
N GLU A 242 9.35 -10.60 -26.50
CA GLU A 242 8.41 -9.87 -27.36
C GLU A 242 7.12 -9.51 -26.60
N ARG A 243 6.57 -10.47 -25.82
CA ARG A 243 5.37 -10.24 -25.02
C ARG A 243 5.61 -9.21 -23.92
N ARG A 244 6.76 -9.29 -23.26
CA ARG A 244 7.19 -8.32 -22.25
C ARG A 244 7.21 -6.89 -22.82
N ASP A 245 7.91 -6.71 -23.95
CA ASP A 245 8.05 -5.39 -24.56
C ASP A 245 6.69 -4.79 -24.96
N ARG A 246 5.80 -5.62 -25.50
CA ARG A 246 4.41 -5.22 -25.82
C ARG A 246 3.63 -4.87 -24.57
N ILE A 247 3.65 -5.70 -23.53
CA ILE A 247 2.97 -5.46 -22.26
C ILE A 247 3.45 -4.14 -21.63
N VAL A 248 4.75 -3.89 -21.60
CA VAL A 248 5.30 -2.65 -21.03
C VAL A 248 4.82 -1.43 -21.81
N ALA A 249 4.87 -1.47 -23.15
CA ALA A 249 4.41 -0.36 -24.00
C ALA A 249 2.91 -0.06 -23.80
N ASP A 250 2.07 -1.09 -23.81
CA ASP A 250 0.62 -0.92 -23.63
C ASP A 250 0.28 -0.52 -22.19
N LEU A 251 1.03 -0.99 -21.19
CA LEU A 251 0.86 -0.57 -19.81
C LEU A 251 1.25 0.92 -19.63
N GLN A 252 2.31 1.39 -20.28
CA GLN A 252 2.69 2.82 -20.28
C GLN A 252 1.56 3.69 -20.90
N ALA A 253 1.00 3.26 -22.03
CA ALA A 253 -0.13 3.95 -22.65
C ALA A 253 -1.37 3.95 -21.73
N ALA A 254 -1.68 2.83 -21.08
CA ALA A 254 -2.75 2.70 -20.11
C ALA A 254 -2.55 3.62 -18.89
N GLY A 255 -1.32 3.69 -18.35
CA GLY A 255 -0.96 4.57 -17.24
C GLY A 255 -1.08 6.05 -17.58
N GLN A 256 -0.70 6.44 -18.80
CA GLN A 256 -0.89 7.82 -19.30
C GLN A 256 -2.39 8.18 -19.42
N ARG A 257 -3.21 7.28 -19.95
CA ARG A 257 -4.66 7.50 -20.04
C ARG A 257 -5.31 7.59 -18.66
N LEU A 258 -4.95 6.70 -17.74
CA LEU A 258 -5.43 6.76 -16.37
C LEU A 258 -5.03 8.08 -15.71
N SER A 259 -3.80 8.55 -15.92
CA SER A 259 -3.32 9.84 -15.42
C SER A 259 -4.16 11.02 -15.93
N GLN A 260 -4.58 10.99 -17.19
CA GLN A 260 -5.47 12.03 -17.76
C GLN A 260 -6.84 12.06 -17.07
N PHE A 261 -7.44 10.89 -16.78
CA PHE A 261 -8.72 10.81 -16.08
C PHE A 261 -8.66 11.33 -14.65
N VAL A 262 -7.51 11.22 -13.99
CA VAL A 262 -7.34 11.57 -12.58
C VAL A 262 -6.42 12.77 -12.34
N ALA A 263 -6.13 13.54 -13.39
CA ALA A 263 -5.18 14.67 -13.37
C ALA A 263 -5.44 15.68 -12.23
N TRP A 264 -6.71 15.91 -11.90
CA TRP A 264 -7.16 16.86 -10.88
C TRP A 264 -7.09 16.33 -9.42
N LEU A 265 -6.82 15.04 -9.22
CA LEU A 265 -6.82 14.46 -7.88
C LEU A 265 -5.60 14.90 -7.06
N PRO A 266 -5.77 15.17 -5.75
CA PRO A 266 -4.65 15.37 -4.84
C PRO A 266 -3.90 14.05 -4.59
N THR A 267 -2.67 14.12 -4.10
CA THR A 267 -1.92 12.94 -3.68
C THR A 267 -2.57 12.27 -2.47
N PHE A 268 -2.65 10.93 -2.50
CA PHE A 268 -3.17 10.13 -1.37
C PHE A 268 -2.14 9.95 -0.25
N ALA A 269 -0.86 10.27 -0.48
CA ALA A 269 0.17 10.17 0.53
C ALA A 269 -0.16 11.08 1.72
N ALA A 270 -0.35 10.49 2.89
CA ALA A 270 -0.41 11.24 4.13
C ALA A 270 0.93 11.99 4.27
N ARG A 271 0.90 13.33 4.21
CA ARG A 271 2.04 14.14 4.63
C ARG A 271 2.27 13.82 6.11
N ARG A 272 3.39 13.18 6.43
CA ARG A 272 3.85 12.99 7.81
C ARG A 272 4.26 14.31 8.43
#